data_6cc35021daa5a7506d38e251f326c884
#
_entry.id   6cc35021daa5a7506d38e251f326c884
#
_cell.length_a   1.000
_cell.length_b   1.000
_cell.length_c   1.000
_cell.angle_alpha   90.00
_cell.angle_beta   90.00
_cell.angle_gamma   90.00
#
_symmetry.space_group_name_H-M   'P 1'
#
loop_
_entity.id
_entity.type
_entity.pdbx_description
1 polymer ?
#
loop_
_entity_poly.entity_id
_entity_poly.type
_entity_poly.pdbx_seq_one_letter_code
_entity_poly.pdbx_strand_id
1 'polypeptide(L)'
;MRRSLVATTVLALAFAAPAAAGLPKAGALVPGRSLGGIRLGESPQAVRAALGTFYGTCRGCPRRTWYFTYRPFDKHGLAVEFTDGQVSGLYTLWQPAGWHAPHKLGFGSSPLAVHTLTGASRTVTCNDYEALVRDSAHARTAYYLFDGRLWGFGLFQRGASPCR
;
A
#
# COMPACT_ATOMS: atom_id res chain seq x y z
N MET A 1 21.83 -56.85 30.95
CA MET A 1 21.24 -55.60 31.42
C MET A 1 21.27 -54.58 30.29
N ARG A 2 20.13 -54.34 29.58
CA ARG A 2 20.02 -53.35 28.50
C ARG A 2 19.36 -52.10 29.09
N ARG A 3 20.07 -50.97 29.11
CA ARG A 3 19.56 -49.68 29.51
C ARG A 3 18.91 -48.98 28.30
N SER A 4 17.59 -48.85 28.30
CA SER A 4 16.84 -48.04 27.32
C SER A 4 16.94 -46.55 27.67
N LEU A 5 17.54 -45.77 26.78
CA LEU A 5 17.54 -44.30 26.84
C LEU A 5 16.24 -43.80 26.21
N VAL A 6 15.39 -43.20 26.98
CA VAL A 6 14.20 -42.47 26.51
C VAL A 6 14.64 -41.07 26.14
N ALA A 7 14.59 -40.74 24.86
CA ALA A 7 14.84 -39.39 24.35
C ALA A 7 13.53 -38.58 24.45
N THR A 8 13.50 -37.59 25.32
CA THR A 8 12.39 -36.65 25.46
C THR A 8 12.59 -35.52 24.47
N THR A 9 11.78 -35.51 23.42
CA THR A 9 11.77 -34.41 22.43
C THR A 9 10.92 -33.26 22.96
N VAL A 10 11.54 -32.15 23.31
CA VAL A 10 10.88 -30.90 23.71
C VAL A 10 10.47 -30.16 22.44
N LEU A 11 9.16 -30.11 22.18
CA LEU A 11 8.57 -29.35 21.09
C LEU A 11 8.48 -27.87 21.51
N ALA A 12 9.35 -27.02 20.98
CA ALA A 12 9.33 -25.58 21.21
C ALA A 12 8.20 -24.95 20.38
N LEU A 13 7.09 -24.61 21.01
CA LEU A 13 6.03 -23.80 20.40
C LEU A 13 6.54 -22.35 20.30
N ALA A 14 6.91 -21.93 19.10
CA ALA A 14 7.18 -20.54 18.79
C ALA A 14 5.85 -19.76 18.78
N PHE A 15 5.56 -19.02 19.83
CA PHE A 15 4.47 -18.04 19.83
C PHE A 15 4.87 -16.89 18.91
N ALA A 16 4.28 -16.84 17.71
CA ALA A 16 4.32 -15.65 16.87
C ALA A 16 3.54 -14.54 17.61
N ALA A 17 4.24 -13.51 18.07
CA ALA A 17 3.58 -12.33 18.63
C ALA A 17 2.63 -11.74 17.58
N PRO A 18 1.37 -11.40 17.92
CA PRO A 18 0.48 -10.75 16.98
C PRO A 18 1.11 -9.42 16.57
N ALA A 19 1.33 -9.25 15.25
CA ALA A 19 1.73 -7.97 14.70
C ALA A 19 0.66 -6.95 15.10
N ALA A 20 1.06 -5.84 15.71
CA ALA A 20 0.14 -4.79 16.09
C ALA A 20 -0.57 -4.29 14.83
N ALA A 21 -1.86 -4.57 14.71
CA ALA A 21 -2.67 -4.15 13.58
C ALA A 21 -2.78 -2.62 13.59
N GLY A 22 -2.42 -1.98 12.50
CA GLY A 22 -2.51 -0.53 12.35
C GLY A 22 -1.74 -0.02 11.15
N LEU A 23 -2.04 1.21 10.76
CA LEU A 23 -1.32 1.85 9.67
C LEU A 23 0.16 2.03 10.07
N PRO A 24 1.12 1.50 9.29
CA PRO A 24 2.53 1.55 9.65
C PRO A 24 3.03 2.99 9.69
N LYS A 25 3.85 3.34 10.70
CA LYS A 25 4.46 4.66 10.84
C LYS A 25 5.46 4.97 9.72
N ALA A 26 6.03 3.94 9.12
CA ALA A 26 6.86 4.03 7.94
C ALA A 26 6.41 2.97 6.95
N GLY A 27 6.28 3.34 5.71
CA GLY A 27 5.81 2.45 4.67
C GLY A 27 6.61 2.63 3.40
N ALA A 28 6.50 1.66 2.52
CA ALA A 28 7.13 1.70 1.24
C ALA A 28 6.13 1.33 0.14
N LEU A 29 6.28 1.99 -0.98
CA LEU A 29 5.78 1.50 -2.25
C LEU A 29 6.81 0.50 -2.80
N VAL A 30 6.37 -0.73 -3.04
CA VAL A 30 7.09 -1.69 -3.87
C VAL A 30 6.38 -1.75 -5.21
N PRO A 31 6.93 -1.11 -6.27
CA PRO A 31 6.25 -0.96 -7.55
C PRO A 31 5.77 -2.29 -8.12
N GLY A 32 4.52 -2.32 -8.57
CA GLY A 32 3.89 -3.52 -9.11
C GLY A 32 3.54 -4.59 -8.08
N ARG A 33 3.81 -4.40 -6.79
CA ARG A 33 3.67 -5.45 -5.77
C ARG A 33 2.84 -5.06 -4.55
N SER A 34 3.20 -3.98 -3.84
CA SER A 34 2.53 -3.61 -2.58
C SER A 34 2.65 -2.12 -2.29
N LEU A 35 1.73 -1.61 -1.47
CA LEU A 35 1.78 -0.28 -0.88
C LEU A 35 1.39 -0.39 0.59
N GLY A 36 2.25 0.10 1.49
CA GLY A 36 2.02 0.01 2.93
C GLY A 36 1.92 -1.43 3.46
N GLY A 37 2.56 -2.39 2.78
CA GLY A 37 2.50 -3.81 3.13
C GLY A 37 1.32 -4.58 2.53
N ILE A 38 0.30 -3.89 1.99
CA ILE A 38 -0.87 -4.52 1.35
C ILE A 38 -0.60 -4.77 -0.12
N ARG A 39 -1.12 -5.89 -0.65
CA ARG A 39 -0.96 -6.30 -2.05
C ARG A 39 -2.30 -6.28 -2.78
N LEU A 40 -2.26 -6.15 -4.10
CA LEU A 40 -3.41 -6.42 -4.95
C LEU A 40 -3.84 -7.88 -4.82
N GLY A 41 -5.15 -8.12 -4.86
CA GLY A 41 -5.74 -9.45 -4.74
C GLY A 41 -5.92 -9.95 -3.29
N GLU A 42 -5.44 -9.23 -2.29
CA GLU A 42 -5.69 -9.62 -0.89
C GLU A 42 -7.18 -9.50 -0.52
N SER A 43 -7.62 -10.35 0.40
CA SER A 43 -8.99 -10.30 0.92
C SER A 43 -9.18 -9.16 1.92
N PRO A 44 -10.42 -8.67 2.13
CA PRO A 44 -10.73 -7.69 3.18
C PRO A 44 -10.34 -8.18 4.58
N GLN A 45 -10.36 -9.50 4.81
CA GLN A 45 -9.93 -10.07 6.08
C GLN A 45 -8.42 -9.92 6.28
N ALA A 46 -7.61 -10.16 5.25
CA ALA A 46 -6.17 -9.96 5.30
C ALA A 46 -5.82 -8.48 5.55
N VAL A 47 -6.51 -7.56 4.88
CA VAL A 47 -6.34 -6.12 5.09
C VAL A 47 -6.66 -5.73 6.53
N ARG A 48 -7.77 -6.23 7.11
CA ARG A 48 -8.08 -5.98 8.53
C ARG A 48 -7.05 -6.58 9.48
N ALA A 49 -6.54 -7.75 9.18
CA ALA A 49 -5.49 -8.36 9.99
C ALA A 49 -4.21 -7.52 9.99
N ALA A 50 -3.86 -6.91 8.85
CA ALA A 50 -2.67 -6.09 8.70
C ALA A 50 -2.84 -4.66 9.24
N LEU A 51 -3.96 -4.00 8.93
CA LEU A 51 -4.17 -2.56 9.20
C LEU A 51 -5.15 -2.28 10.34
N GLY A 52 -5.79 -3.31 10.90
CA GLY A 52 -6.78 -3.16 11.94
C GLY A 52 -8.20 -2.95 11.43
N THR A 53 -9.10 -2.70 12.38
CA THR A 53 -10.53 -2.52 12.09
C THR A 53 -10.98 -1.06 12.12
N PHE A 54 -10.05 -0.15 12.43
CA PHE A 54 -10.33 1.27 12.46
C PHE A 54 -10.11 1.88 11.08
N TYR A 55 -11.19 2.02 10.32
CA TYR A 55 -11.19 2.62 8.98
C TYR A 55 -12.52 3.32 8.69
N GLY A 56 -12.44 4.38 7.89
CA GLY A 56 -13.62 5.04 7.31
C GLY A 56 -14.07 4.35 6.03
N THR A 57 -15.33 4.56 5.65
CA THR A 57 -15.88 4.11 4.37
C THR A 57 -16.58 5.27 3.66
N CYS A 58 -16.54 5.27 2.34
CA CYS A 58 -17.33 6.21 1.55
C CYS A 58 -18.70 5.61 1.23
N ARG A 59 -19.75 6.31 1.62
CA ARG A 59 -21.12 6.00 1.21
C ARG A 59 -21.39 6.65 -0.17
N GLY A 60 -21.80 5.85 -1.15
CA GLY A 60 -22.11 6.36 -2.49
C GLY A 60 -20.89 6.49 -3.43
N CYS A 61 -19.69 6.14 -3.01
CA CYS A 61 -18.56 6.04 -3.92
C CYS A 61 -18.75 4.84 -4.89
N PRO A 62 -18.28 4.97 -6.15
CA PRO A 62 -18.46 3.92 -7.15
C PRO A 62 -17.70 2.62 -6.84
N ARG A 63 -16.73 2.71 -5.94
CA ARG A 63 -15.94 1.56 -5.48
C ARG A 63 -16.02 1.45 -3.97
N ARG A 64 -16.07 0.21 -3.47
CA ARG A 64 -15.95 -0.05 -2.03
C ARG A 64 -14.54 0.31 -1.59
N THR A 65 -14.39 1.38 -0.82
CA THR A 65 -13.09 1.90 -0.38
C THR A 65 -13.06 2.00 1.14
N TRP A 66 -11.96 1.51 1.72
CA TRP A 66 -11.63 1.70 3.12
C TRP A 66 -10.49 2.70 3.26
N TYR A 67 -10.66 3.66 4.18
CA TYR A 67 -9.71 4.72 4.47
C TYR A 67 -9.09 4.49 5.83
N PHE A 68 -7.84 4.11 5.85
CA PHE A 68 -7.04 3.94 7.06
C PHE A 68 -6.25 5.21 7.32
N THR A 69 -6.40 5.79 8.50
CA THR A 69 -5.72 7.02 8.92
C THR A 69 -5.08 6.83 10.28
N TYR A 70 -4.07 7.63 10.62
CA TYR A 70 -3.38 7.51 11.91
C TYR A 70 -4.27 7.94 13.09
N ARG A 71 -5.19 8.85 12.86
CA ARG A 71 -6.16 9.38 13.82
C ARG A 71 -7.47 9.67 13.10
N PRO A 72 -8.60 9.73 13.83
CA PRO A 72 -9.87 10.21 13.24
C PRO A 72 -9.68 11.55 12.53
N PHE A 73 -10.20 11.66 11.32
CA PHE A 73 -10.14 12.87 10.49
C PHE A 73 -8.74 13.33 10.06
N ASP A 74 -7.71 12.47 10.23
CA ASP A 74 -6.39 12.74 9.69
C ASP A 74 -6.43 12.65 8.15
N LYS A 75 -5.79 13.60 7.48
CA LYS A 75 -5.66 13.60 6.01
C LYS A 75 -4.61 12.60 5.51
N HIS A 76 -3.70 12.13 6.39
CA HIS A 76 -2.66 11.19 6.04
C HIS A 76 -3.15 9.75 6.22
N GLY A 77 -2.91 8.94 5.24
CA GLY A 77 -3.35 7.55 5.32
C GLY A 77 -3.21 6.78 4.02
N LEU A 78 -3.86 5.64 4.04
CA LEU A 78 -3.94 4.70 2.93
C LEU A 78 -5.41 4.40 2.62
N ALA A 79 -5.78 4.55 1.36
CA ALA A 79 -7.05 4.04 0.85
C ALA A 79 -6.84 2.67 0.22
N VAL A 80 -7.78 1.76 0.49
CA VAL A 80 -7.81 0.40 -0.06
C VAL A 80 -9.14 0.20 -0.77
N GLU A 81 -9.08 0.03 -2.08
CA GLU A 81 -10.24 -0.25 -2.92
C GLU A 81 -10.43 -1.74 -3.14
N PHE A 82 -11.69 -2.16 -3.19
CA PHE A 82 -12.06 -3.55 -3.41
C PHE A 82 -12.99 -3.69 -4.62
N THR A 83 -12.70 -4.71 -5.44
CA THR A 83 -13.54 -5.21 -6.52
C THR A 83 -13.65 -6.72 -6.35
N ASP A 84 -14.86 -7.28 -6.44
CA ASP A 84 -15.14 -8.72 -6.30
C ASP A 84 -14.53 -9.34 -5.02
N GLY A 85 -14.55 -8.57 -3.92
CA GLY A 85 -14.04 -9.02 -2.64
C GLY A 85 -12.51 -9.10 -2.52
N GLN A 86 -11.77 -8.50 -3.45
CA GLN A 86 -10.30 -8.45 -3.45
C GLN A 86 -9.80 -7.02 -3.59
N VAL A 87 -8.61 -6.74 -3.06
CA VAL A 87 -7.94 -5.46 -3.23
C VAL A 87 -7.65 -5.23 -4.71
N SER A 88 -8.24 -4.20 -5.28
CA SER A 88 -8.08 -3.78 -6.67
C SER A 88 -7.28 -2.50 -6.83
N GLY A 89 -7.16 -1.71 -5.76
CA GLY A 89 -6.41 -0.47 -5.75
C GLY A 89 -5.97 -0.07 -4.35
N LEU A 90 -4.85 0.59 -4.30
CA LEU A 90 -4.22 1.14 -3.09
C LEU A 90 -3.70 2.52 -3.44
N TYR A 91 -3.95 3.52 -2.60
CA TYR A 91 -3.36 4.84 -2.80
C TYR A 91 -3.23 5.61 -1.49
N THR A 92 -2.21 6.46 -1.43
CA THR A 92 -2.05 7.36 -0.29
C THR A 92 -3.06 8.51 -0.40
N LEU A 93 -3.71 8.88 0.71
CA LEU A 93 -4.59 10.04 0.76
C LEU A 93 -3.75 11.33 0.72
N TRP A 94 -2.89 11.49 1.69
CA TRP A 94 -1.68 12.31 1.67
C TRP A 94 -0.55 11.40 2.07
N GLN A 95 0.63 11.60 1.52
CA GLN A 95 1.76 10.75 1.87
C GLN A 95 2.03 10.85 3.37
N PRO A 96 1.88 9.76 4.13
CA PRO A 96 2.25 9.75 5.53
C PRO A 96 3.75 10.00 5.69
N ALA A 97 4.14 10.71 6.72
CA ALA A 97 5.55 10.91 7.04
C ALA A 97 6.29 9.56 7.14
N GLY A 98 7.46 9.47 6.51
CA GLY A 98 8.26 8.22 6.48
C GLY A 98 7.89 7.23 5.36
N TRP A 99 6.86 7.50 4.58
CA TRP A 99 6.53 6.67 3.43
C TRP A 99 7.38 7.08 2.21
N HIS A 100 7.86 6.09 1.48
CA HIS A 100 8.74 6.31 0.33
C HIS A 100 8.56 5.22 -0.74
N ALA A 101 8.96 5.54 -1.95
CA ALA A 101 9.18 4.61 -3.04
C ALA A 101 10.66 4.18 -3.10
N PRO A 102 11.07 3.28 -4.00
CA PRO A 102 12.48 2.94 -4.21
C PRO A 102 13.36 4.18 -4.35
N HIS A 103 14.63 4.04 -4.00
CA HIS A 103 15.63 5.13 -4.01
C HIS A 103 15.27 6.31 -3.09
N LYS A 104 14.51 6.04 -2.01
CA LYS A 104 14.04 7.05 -1.05
C LYS A 104 13.21 8.17 -1.67
N LEU A 105 12.61 7.92 -2.84
CA LEU A 105 11.67 8.86 -3.42
C LEU A 105 10.49 9.07 -2.47
N GLY A 106 10.24 10.29 -2.10
CA GLY A 106 9.20 10.67 -1.17
C GLY A 106 8.63 12.04 -1.48
N PHE A 107 7.87 12.58 -0.54
CA PHE A 107 7.27 13.90 -0.67
C PHE A 107 8.28 14.96 -1.10
N GLY A 108 7.93 15.76 -2.11
CA GLY A 108 8.76 16.84 -2.65
C GLY A 108 9.76 16.41 -3.74
N SER A 109 9.91 15.12 -4.05
CA SER A 109 10.75 14.68 -5.16
C SER A 109 10.27 15.25 -6.50
N SER A 110 11.20 15.61 -7.38
CA SER A 110 10.86 16.18 -8.69
C SER A 110 10.33 15.11 -9.67
N PRO A 111 9.53 15.48 -10.69
CA PRO A 111 9.09 14.58 -11.74
C PRO A 111 10.25 13.88 -12.47
N LEU A 112 11.34 14.61 -12.71
CA LEU A 112 12.54 14.05 -13.32
C LEU A 112 13.16 12.93 -12.47
N ALA A 113 13.26 13.14 -11.16
CA ALA A 113 13.74 12.10 -10.25
C ALA A 113 12.84 10.87 -10.26
N VAL A 114 11.50 11.04 -10.24
CA VAL A 114 10.56 9.95 -10.35
C VAL A 114 10.75 9.20 -11.66
N HIS A 115 10.77 9.90 -12.79
CA HIS A 115 10.96 9.29 -14.11
C HIS A 115 12.28 8.50 -14.18
N THR A 116 13.39 9.12 -13.80
CA THR A 116 14.73 8.53 -13.92
C THR A 116 14.91 7.31 -13.03
N LEU A 117 14.43 7.38 -11.79
CA LEU A 117 14.67 6.34 -10.79
C LEU A 117 13.66 5.20 -10.82
N THR A 118 12.47 5.42 -11.40
CA THR A 118 11.40 4.40 -11.39
C THR A 118 11.07 3.86 -12.77
N GLY A 119 11.46 4.55 -13.83
CA GLY A 119 11.06 4.25 -15.21
C GLY A 119 9.57 4.53 -15.48
N ALA A 120 8.91 5.31 -14.62
CA ALA A 120 7.55 5.79 -14.89
C ALA A 120 7.62 6.87 -15.97
N SER A 121 7.08 6.58 -17.15
CA SER A 121 7.28 7.42 -18.35
C SER A 121 5.98 7.97 -18.93
N ARG A 122 4.83 7.45 -18.54
CA ARG A 122 3.54 7.91 -19.04
C ARG A 122 2.86 8.82 -18.01
N THR A 123 2.54 10.04 -18.44
CA THR A 123 1.75 10.98 -17.65
C THR A 123 0.27 10.74 -17.89
N VAL A 124 -0.51 10.77 -16.82
CA VAL A 124 -1.97 10.79 -16.84
C VAL A 124 -2.42 12.04 -16.10
N THR A 125 -3.13 12.91 -16.79
CA THR A 125 -3.72 14.11 -16.18
C THR A 125 -4.99 13.67 -15.42
N CYS A 126 -5.03 13.98 -14.16
CA CYS A 126 -6.21 13.90 -13.29
C CYS A 126 -6.77 15.33 -13.11
N ASN A 127 -7.79 15.54 -12.29
CA ASN A 127 -8.41 16.87 -12.16
C ASN A 127 -7.37 17.94 -11.79
N ASP A 128 -6.86 17.87 -10.55
CA ASP A 128 -6.00 18.90 -9.97
C ASP A 128 -4.53 18.45 -9.87
N TYR A 129 -4.20 17.28 -10.41
CA TYR A 129 -2.86 16.71 -10.29
C TYR A 129 -2.52 15.82 -11.49
N GLU A 130 -1.28 15.41 -11.57
CA GLU A 130 -0.80 14.46 -12.55
C GLU A 130 -0.34 13.16 -11.89
N ALA A 131 -0.41 12.07 -12.62
CA ALA A 131 0.17 10.80 -12.23
C ALA A 131 1.21 10.35 -13.25
N LEU A 132 2.47 10.22 -12.84
CA LEU A 132 3.44 9.45 -13.61
C LEU A 132 3.20 7.98 -13.35
N VAL A 133 2.98 7.19 -14.40
CA VAL A 133 2.62 5.79 -14.26
C VAL A 133 3.64 4.86 -14.90
N ARG A 134 3.80 3.71 -14.27
CA ARG A 134 4.52 2.56 -14.79
C ARG A 134 3.60 1.34 -14.75
N ASP A 135 3.38 0.73 -15.91
CA ASP A 135 2.65 -0.52 -16.00
C ASP A 135 3.62 -1.72 -15.91
N SER A 136 3.22 -2.75 -15.21
CA SER A 136 3.84 -4.06 -15.18
C SER A 136 2.88 -5.11 -15.73
N ALA A 137 3.26 -6.39 -15.72
CA ALA A 137 2.40 -7.46 -16.23
C ALA A 137 1.02 -7.49 -15.56
N HIS A 138 0.94 -7.21 -14.26
CA HIS A 138 -0.28 -7.38 -13.47
C HIS A 138 -0.75 -6.11 -12.74
N ALA A 139 0.06 -5.07 -12.71
CA ALA A 139 -0.22 -3.88 -11.91
C ALA A 139 0.17 -2.59 -12.63
N ARG A 140 -0.48 -1.51 -12.22
CA ARG A 140 -0.12 -0.13 -12.53
C ARG A 140 0.36 0.55 -11.26
N THR A 141 1.58 1.06 -11.27
CA THR A 141 2.10 1.92 -10.22
C THR A 141 1.96 3.36 -10.63
N ALA A 142 1.45 4.20 -9.74
CA ALA A 142 1.28 5.63 -9.95
C ALA A 142 2.09 6.43 -8.92
N TYR A 143 2.67 7.52 -9.39
CA TYR A 143 3.37 8.53 -8.61
C TYR A 143 2.63 9.84 -8.81
N TYR A 144 1.95 10.31 -7.78
CA TYR A 144 1.12 11.51 -7.86
C TYR A 144 1.93 12.77 -7.71
N LEU A 145 1.78 13.67 -8.67
CA LEU A 145 2.44 14.97 -8.71
C LEU A 145 1.40 16.07 -8.52
N PHE A 146 1.66 16.92 -7.57
CA PHE A 146 0.89 18.15 -7.35
C PHE A 146 1.89 19.31 -7.35
N ASP A 147 1.61 20.34 -8.13
CA ASP A 147 2.50 21.50 -8.31
C ASP A 147 3.95 21.09 -8.62
N GLY A 148 4.12 20.14 -9.55
CA GLY A 148 5.43 19.64 -9.97
C GLY A 148 6.23 18.92 -8.87
N ARG A 149 5.59 18.42 -7.82
CA ARG A 149 6.21 17.71 -6.71
C ARG A 149 5.48 16.41 -6.41
N LEU A 150 6.25 15.37 -6.10
CA LEU A 150 5.69 14.10 -5.64
C LEU A 150 5.01 14.30 -4.29
N TRP A 151 3.73 13.90 -4.20
CA TRP A 151 2.96 14.00 -2.97
C TRP A 151 2.30 12.67 -2.54
N GLY A 152 2.28 11.67 -3.40
CA GLY A 152 1.64 10.40 -3.07
C GLY A 152 1.92 9.28 -4.05
N PHE A 153 1.40 8.12 -3.72
CA PHE A 153 1.59 6.88 -4.46
C PHE A 153 0.27 6.18 -4.70
N GLY A 154 0.21 5.40 -5.79
CA GLY A 154 -0.88 4.49 -6.06
C GLY A 154 -0.38 3.16 -6.64
N LEU A 155 -1.11 2.11 -6.35
CA LEU A 155 -0.91 0.77 -6.91
C LEU A 155 -2.28 0.20 -7.27
N PHE A 156 -2.48 -0.16 -8.51
CA PHE A 156 -3.77 -0.59 -9.06
C PHE A 156 -3.62 -1.83 -9.91
N GLN A 157 -4.70 -2.55 -10.11
CA GLN A 157 -4.77 -3.56 -11.16
C GLN A 157 -4.43 -2.92 -12.52
N ARG A 158 -3.78 -3.70 -13.38
CA ARG A 158 -3.41 -3.24 -14.72
C ARG A 158 -4.64 -2.75 -15.48
N GLY A 159 -4.51 -1.60 -16.13
CA GLY A 159 -5.61 -0.97 -16.89
C GLY A 159 -6.54 -0.08 -16.07
N ALA A 160 -6.53 -0.17 -14.74
CA ALA A 160 -7.33 0.73 -13.90
C ALA A 160 -6.81 2.18 -14.00
N SER A 161 -7.73 3.14 -13.91
CA SER A 161 -7.37 4.56 -13.84
C SER A 161 -6.54 4.82 -12.57
N PRO A 162 -5.45 5.62 -12.65
CA PRO A 162 -4.74 6.04 -11.45
C PRO A 162 -5.42 7.23 -10.75
N CYS A 163 -6.33 7.93 -11.41
CA CYS A 163 -7.00 9.11 -10.85
C CYS A 163 -8.01 8.75 -9.76
N ARG A 164 -8.00 9.54 -8.66
CA ARG A 164 -8.87 9.39 -7.50
C ARG A 164 -9.34 10.77 -7.01
#